data_68e36dccbf91db0194a5b5d0a1736c0a
#
_entry.id   68e36dccbf91db0194a5b5d0a1736c0a
#
_cell.length_a   1.000
_cell.length_b   1.000
_cell.length_c   1.000
_cell.angle_alpha   90.00
_cell.angle_beta   90.00
_cell.angle_gamma   90.00
#
_symmetry.space_group_name_H-M   'P 1'
#
loop_
_entity.id
_entity.type
_entity.pdbx_description
1 polymer ?
#
loop_
_entity_poly.entity_id
_entity_poly.type
_entity_poly.pdbx_seq_one_letter_code
_entity_poly.pdbx_strand_id
1 'polypeptide(L)'
;MKAIIRDRDSVLLLITLLLLLLALFRPSIPLKRDLHNYLLIVDVTQSMNTADMRLQGQAVSRIAYTRELLKDSIAQLPCGTNISLGVFSAESIALLFTPIEVCNNYDVIQDSIAHLEWRMAWRGNSRLRFGLQSATAILNSLPVPAQIVFFYRW
;
A
#
# COMPACT_ATOMS: atom_id res chain seq x y z
N MET A 1 60.97 1.85 11.55
CA MET A 1 59.57 1.84 11.09
C MET A 1 59.38 1.67 9.57
N LYS A 2 60.34 1.13 8.81
CA LYS A 2 60.23 0.94 7.32
C LYS A 2 60.08 -0.53 6.86
N ALA A 3 60.01 -1.49 7.78
CA ALA A 3 60.03 -2.93 7.44
C ALA A 3 58.65 -3.63 7.38
N ILE A 4 57.57 -2.96 7.82
CA ILE A 4 56.22 -3.61 7.96
C ILE A 4 55.38 -3.55 6.70
N ILE A 5 55.71 -2.72 5.72
CA ILE A 5 54.86 -2.48 4.54
C ILE A 5 55.29 -3.32 3.32
N ARG A 6 56.28 -4.18 3.41
CA ARG A 6 56.87 -4.87 2.25
C ARG A 6 56.42 -6.31 2.05
N ASP A 7 55.62 -6.89 2.95
CA ASP A 7 54.99 -8.19 2.76
C ASP A 7 53.59 -8.03 2.17
N ARG A 8 53.34 -8.66 1.03
CA ARG A 8 52.01 -8.68 0.34
C ARG A 8 50.88 -9.07 1.32
N ASP A 9 51.19 -9.94 2.28
CA ASP A 9 50.23 -10.41 3.28
C ASP A 9 49.88 -9.32 4.31
N SER A 10 50.86 -8.52 4.70
CA SER A 10 50.65 -7.37 5.62
C SER A 10 49.81 -6.27 4.96
N VAL A 11 49.98 -6.04 3.67
CA VAL A 11 49.15 -5.08 2.90
C VAL A 11 47.73 -5.58 2.79
N LEU A 12 47.50 -6.86 2.50
CA LEU A 12 46.18 -7.49 2.44
C LEU A 12 45.47 -7.42 3.79
N LEU A 13 46.17 -7.69 4.89
CA LEU A 13 45.61 -7.58 6.23
C LEU A 13 45.20 -6.14 6.58
N LEU A 14 45.98 -5.15 6.19
CA LEU A 14 45.64 -3.74 6.38
C LEU A 14 44.39 -3.33 5.56
N ILE A 15 44.29 -3.79 4.32
CA ILE A 15 43.13 -3.52 3.47
C ILE A 15 41.85 -4.19 4.03
N THR A 16 41.96 -5.43 4.48
CA THR A 16 40.81 -6.13 5.09
C THR A 16 40.38 -5.50 6.38
N LEU A 17 41.32 -5.05 7.22
CA LEU A 17 41.02 -4.32 8.46
C LEU A 17 40.33 -2.97 8.16
N LEU A 18 40.83 -2.24 7.15
CA LEU A 18 40.21 -0.98 6.72
C LEU A 18 38.80 -1.18 6.21
N LEU A 19 38.56 -2.20 5.40
CA LEU A 19 37.21 -2.54 4.89
C LEU A 19 36.26 -2.96 6.02
N LEU A 20 36.76 -3.71 7.02
CA LEU A 20 36.00 -4.07 8.21
C LEU A 20 35.63 -2.83 9.04
N LEU A 21 36.55 -1.90 9.23
CA LEU A 21 36.29 -0.64 9.92
C LEU A 21 35.26 0.21 9.15
N LEU A 22 35.37 0.31 7.82
CA LEU A 22 34.39 0.99 6.98
C LEU A 22 32.99 0.35 7.08
N ALA A 23 32.91 -0.97 7.15
CA ALA A 23 31.66 -1.69 7.32
C ALA A 23 31.00 -1.41 8.70
N LEU A 24 31.79 -1.17 9.75
CA LEU A 24 31.29 -0.80 11.08
C LEU A 24 30.60 0.57 11.10
N PHE A 25 31.02 1.50 10.26
CA PHE A 25 30.40 2.83 10.16
C PHE A 25 29.00 2.81 9.51
N ARG A 26 28.56 1.66 8.96
CA ARG A 26 27.23 1.50 8.30
C ARG A 26 26.85 2.74 7.48
N PRO A 27 27.59 3.10 6.42
CA PRO A 27 27.21 4.25 5.62
C PRO A 27 25.82 3.98 5.05
N SER A 28 24.79 4.63 5.60
CA SER A 28 23.44 4.60 5.06
C SER A 28 23.42 5.50 3.83
N ILE A 29 23.43 4.91 2.66
CA ILE A 29 23.21 5.64 1.42
C ILE A 29 21.69 5.88 1.34
N PRO A 30 21.21 7.15 1.40
CA PRO A 30 19.81 7.44 1.24
C PRO A 30 19.42 7.12 -0.21
N LEU A 31 18.88 5.93 -0.45
CA LEU A 31 18.23 5.63 -1.71
C LEU A 31 16.93 6.44 -1.75
N LYS A 32 16.79 7.34 -2.72
CA LYS A 32 15.48 7.92 -3.05
C LYS A 32 14.58 6.77 -3.50
N ARG A 33 13.66 6.37 -2.62
CA ARG A 33 12.54 5.53 -3.02
C ARG A 33 11.48 6.44 -3.63
N ASP A 34 11.06 6.12 -4.83
CA ASP A 34 9.86 6.73 -5.41
C ASP A 34 8.65 6.21 -4.62
N LEU A 35 8.23 7.01 -3.64
CA LEU A 35 7.05 6.70 -2.83
C LEU A 35 5.82 7.10 -3.64
N HIS A 36 4.96 6.14 -3.89
CA HIS A 36 3.67 6.36 -4.53
C HIS A 36 2.58 6.38 -3.47
N ASN A 37 1.74 7.41 -3.49
CA ASN A 37 0.56 7.45 -2.64
C ASN A 37 -0.65 6.90 -3.40
N TYR A 38 -1.59 6.28 -2.69
CA TYR A 38 -2.73 5.61 -3.30
C TYR A 38 -4.05 6.08 -2.71
N LEU A 39 -5.02 6.31 -3.59
CA LEU A 39 -6.42 6.45 -3.25
C LEU A 39 -7.11 5.13 -3.63
N LEU A 40 -7.37 4.29 -2.64
CA LEU A 40 -8.02 3.01 -2.78
C LEU A 40 -9.54 3.21 -2.70
N ILE A 41 -10.27 2.78 -3.72
CA ILE A 41 -11.72 2.91 -3.79
C ILE A 41 -12.31 1.53 -3.99
N VAL A 42 -13.22 1.15 -3.10
CA VAL A 42 -13.86 -0.18 -3.11
C VAL A 42 -15.35 -0.02 -3.40
N ASP A 43 -15.82 -0.69 -4.45
CA ASP A 43 -17.26 -0.86 -4.68
C ASP A 43 -17.86 -1.71 -3.56
N VAL A 44 -18.87 -1.17 -2.88
CA VAL A 44 -19.58 -1.88 -1.81
C VAL A 44 -21.03 -2.18 -2.18
N THR A 45 -21.40 -2.04 -3.45
CA THR A 45 -22.79 -2.34 -3.90
C THR A 45 -23.15 -3.81 -3.73
N GLN A 46 -24.44 -4.11 -3.77
CA GLN A 46 -24.97 -5.46 -3.51
C GLN A 46 -24.33 -6.54 -4.38
N SER A 47 -23.88 -6.22 -5.60
CA SER A 47 -23.18 -7.16 -6.49
C SER A 47 -21.86 -7.68 -5.90
N MET A 48 -21.25 -6.95 -4.96
CA MET A 48 -20.03 -7.38 -4.24
C MET A 48 -20.31 -8.47 -3.19
N ASN A 49 -21.57 -8.74 -2.86
CA ASN A 49 -21.97 -9.83 -1.97
C ASN A 49 -22.11 -11.19 -2.71
N THR A 50 -21.94 -11.23 -4.03
CA THR A 50 -22.00 -12.49 -4.79
C THR A 50 -20.82 -13.39 -4.42
N ALA A 51 -21.09 -14.66 -4.08
CA ALA A 51 -20.09 -15.64 -3.65
C ALA A 51 -19.58 -16.46 -4.86
N ASP A 52 -18.94 -15.80 -5.80
CA ASP A 52 -18.37 -16.39 -7.03
C ASP A 52 -16.84 -16.39 -7.06
N MET A 53 -16.20 -15.85 -6.02
CA MET A 53 -14.74 -15.86 -5.85
C MET A 53 -14.29 -17.08 -5.04
N ARG A 54 -13.03 -17.44 -5.18
CA ARG A 54 -12.44 -18.55 -4.40
C ARG A 54 -11.24 -18.06 -3.60
N LEU A 55 -11.25 -18.31 -2.31
CA LEU A 55 -10.13 -18.08 -1.41
C LEU A 55 -9.79 -19.41 -0.72
N GLN A 56 -8.56 -19.87 -0.88
CA GLN A 56 -8.10 -21.16 -0.31
C GLN A 56 -9.04 -22.35 -0.63
N GLY A 57 -9.64 -22.37 -1.84
CA GLY A 57 -10.54 -23.42 -2.28
C GLY A 57 -12.01 -23.25 -1.83
N GLN A 58 -12.31 -22.31 -0.96
CA GLN A 58 -13.68 -22.03 -0.48
C GLN A 58 -14.30 -20.89 -1.31
N ALA A 59 -15.62 -21.01 -1.57
CA ALA A 59 -16.38 -19.95 -2.21
C ALA A 59 -16.58 -18.79 -1.21
N VAL A 60 -16.20 -17.58 -1.63
CA VAL A 60 -16.32 -16.35 -0.82
C VAL A 60 -16.97 -15.24 -1.63
N SER A 61 -17.56 -14.26 -0.96
CA SER A 61 -18.08 -13.09 -1.63
C SER A 61 -16.96 -12.24 -2.23
N ARG A 62 -17.28 -11.47 -3.28
CA ARG A 62 -16.33 -10.56 -3.92
C ARG A 62 -15.75 -9.55 -2.93
N ILE A 63 -16.57 -9.03 -2.01
CA ILE A 63 -16.10 -8.10 -0.99
C ILE A 63 -15.12 -8.78 -0.01
N ALA A 64 -15.38 -10.04 0.37
CA ALA A 64 -14.47 -10.79 1.23
C ALA A 64 -13.12 -11.05 0.52
N TYR A 65 -13.16 -11.41 -0.75
CA TYR A 65 -11.96 -11.57 -1.58
C TYR A 65 -11.18 -10.25 -1.70
N THR A 66 -11.88 -9.14 -1.97
CA THR A 66 -11.26 -7.81 -2.08
C THR A 66 -10.59 -7.38 -0.77
N ARG A 67 -11.20 -7.69 0.39
CA ARG A 67 -10.58 -7.41 1.71
C ARG A 67 -9.23 -8.10 1.87
N GLU A 68 -9.16 -9.40 1.57
CA GLU A 68 -7.90 -10.14 1.68
C GLU A 68 -6.85 -9.63 0.68
N LEU A 69 -7.26 -9.38 -0.57
CA LEU A 69 -6.39 -8.80 -1.59
C LEU A 69 -5.81 -7.43 -1.15
N LEU A 70 -6.65 -6.58 -0.56
CA LEU A 70 -6.22 -5.28 -0.03
C LEU A 70 -5.23 -5.43 1.12
N LYS A 71 -5.51 -6.31 2.08
CA LYS A 71 -4.61 -6.58 3.22
C LYS A 71 -3.24 -7.04 2.74
N ASP A 72 -3.21 -8.00 1.83
CA ASP A 72 -1.96 -8.52 1.27
C ASP A 72 -1.19 -7.47 0.47
N SER A 73 -1.91 -6.65 -0.31
CA SER A 73 -1.31 -5.57 -1.10
C SER A 73 -0.67 -4.51 -0.20
N ILE A 74 -1.37 -4.10 0.85
CA ILE A 74 -0.89 -3.06 1.78
C ILE A 74 0.28 -3.56 2.61
N ALA A 75 0.31 -4.84 2.99
CA ALA A 75 1.43 -5.45 3.69
C ALA A 75 2.75 -5.40 2.90
N GLN A 76 2.69 -5.26 1.58
CA GLN A 76 3.85 -5.18 0.68
C GLN A 76 4.29 -3.74 0.39
N LEU A 77 3.54 -2.72 0.82
CA LEU A 77 3.89 -1.34 0.58
C LEU A 77 5.07 -0.90 1.46
N PRO A 78 6.00 -0.12 0.91
CA PRO A 78 7.11 0.43 1.70
C PRO A 78 6.61 1.48 2.68
N CYS A 79 7.26 1.55 3.87
CA CYS A 79 7.04 2.64 4.82
C CYS A 79 7.31 4.01 4.16
N GLY A 80 6.51 5.01 4.53
CA GLY A 80 6.48 6.34 3.91
C GLY A 80 5.41 6.48 2.82
N THR A 81 4.81 5.36 2.35
CA THR A 81 3.65 5.39 1.44
C THR A 81 2.42 5.89 2.19
N ASN A 82 1.68 6.85 1.61
CA ASN A 82 0.39 7.27 2.14
C ASN A 82 -0.75 6.63 1.35
N ILE A 83 -1.75 6.16 2.07
CA ILE A 83 -2.98 5.63 1.48
C ILE A 83 -4.21 6.36 2.02
N SER A 84 -5.21 6.47 1.17
CA SER A 84 -6.57 6.87 1.51
C SER A 84 -7.51 5.73 1.13
N LEU A 85 -8.56 5.52 1.88
CA LEU A 85 -9.56 4.50 1.58
C LEU A 85 -10.93 5.16 1.44
N GLY A 86 -11.63 4.80 0.38
CA GLY A 86 -12.99 5.23 0.13
C GLY A 86 -13.87 4.06 -0.33
N VAL A 87 -15.15 4.19 -0.09
CA VAL A 87 -16.18 3.26 -0.56
C VAL A 87 -17.02 3.93 -1.64
N PHE A 88 -17.31 3.16 -2.68
CA PHE A 88 -18.11 3.60 -3.82
C PHE A 88 -19.49 2.95 -3.80
N SER A 89 -20.52 3.75 -3.98
CA SER A 89 -21.90 3.31 -4.19
C SER A 89 -22.65 4.35 -5.02
N ALA A 90 -23.54 3.91 -5.87
CA ALA A 90 -24.29 4.76 -6.81
C ALA A 90 -23.36 5.54 -7.78
N GLU A 91 -23.15 6.80 -7.51
CA GLU A 91 -22.44 7.75 -8.38
C GLU A 91 -21.33 8.50 -7.60
N SER A 92 -21.19 8.24 -6.31
CA SER A 92 -20.31 8.98 -5.42
C SER A 92 -19.44 8.09 -4.54
N ILE A 93 -18.40 8.68 -4.00
CA ILE A 93 -17.44 8.04 -3.11
C ILE A 93 -17.53 8.72 -1.74
N ALA A 94 -17.57 7.91 -0.70
CA ALA A 94 -17.36 8.36 0.67
C ALA A 94 -15.97 7.94 1.12
N LEU A 95 -15.13 8.90 1.53
CA LEU A 95 -13.84 8.61 2.13
C LEU A 95 -14.04 8.09 3.55
N LEU A 96 -13.39 6.97 3.87
CA LEU A 96 -13.31 6.44 5.22
C LEU A 96 -12.21 7.12 6.01
N PHE A 97 -11.07 7.36 5.35
CA PHE A 97 -9.98 8.17 5.91
C PHE A 97 -9.19 8.89 4.80
N THR A 98 -8.64 10.04 5.16
CA THR A 98 -7.72 10.83 4.34
C THR A 98 -6.32 10.20 4.30
N PRO A 99 -5.36 10.69 3.50
CA PRO A 99 -4.05 10.07 3.40
C PRO A 99 -3.35 9.92 4.74
N ILE A 100 -3.05 8.68 5.10
CA ILE A 100 -2.28 8.30 6.30
C ILE A 100 -1.11 7.41 5.89
N GLU A 101 -0.01 7.51 6.62
CA GLU A 101 1.19 6.71 6.38
C GLU A 101 0.97 5.26 6.82
N VAL A 102 1.36 4.31 5.93
CA VAL A 102 1.03 2.88 6.07
C VAL A 102 1.62 2.25 7.33
N CYS A 103 2.92 2.42 7.58
CA CYS A 103 3.58 1.72 8.68
C CYS A 103 3.17 2.24 10.06
N ASN A 104 2.98 3.55 10.19
CA ASN A 104 2.58 4.16 11.46
C ASN A 104 1.11 3.89 11.82
N ASN A 105 0.27 3.55 10.83
CA ASN A 105 -1.17 3.38 11.00
C ASN A 105 -1.64 2.00 10.54
N TYR A 106 -0.73 1.01 10.49
CA TYR A 106 -1.00 -0.29 9.89
C TYR A 106 -2.22 -0.98 10.49
N ASP A 107 -2.33 -1.02 11.82
CA ASP A 107 -3.44 -1.68 12.52
C ASP A 107 -4.78 -1.01 12.22
N VAL A 108 -4.83 0.32 12.19
CA VAL A 108 -6.04 1.10 11.88
C VAL A 108 -6.50 0.85 10.44
N ILE A 109 -5.54 0.77 9.52
CA ILE A 109 -5.81 0.47 8.12
C ILE A 109 -6.37 -0.94 7.96
N GLN A 110 -5.72 -1.93 8.57
CA GLN A 110 -6.15 -3.32 8.54
C GLN A 110 -7.54 -3.51 9.13
N ASP A 111 -7.83 -2.84 10.25
CA ASP A 111 -9.13 -2.86 10.90
C ASP A 111 -10.21 -2.22 10.02
N SER A 112 -9.93 -1.08 9.41
CA SER A 112 -10.83 -0.42 8.47
C SER A 112 -11.18 -1.31 7.27
N ILE A 113 -10.19 -2.02 6.72
CA ILE A 113 -10.40 -2.97 5.62
C ILE A 113 -11.22 -4.18 6.08
N ALA A 114 -10.95 -4.70 7.28
CA ALA A 114 -11.68 -5.84 7.82
C ALA A 114 -13.17 -5.57 7.98
N HIS A 115 -13.55 -4.32 8.24
CA HIS A 115 -14.93 -3.88 8.42
C HIS A 115 -15.63 -3.45 7.12
N LEU A 116 -14.99 -3.52 5.95
CA LEU A 116 -15.65 -3.24 4.67
C LEU A 116 -16.76 -4.26 4.42
N GLU A 117 -17.99 -3.80 4.29
CA GLU A 117 -19.15 -4.62 4.01
C GLU A 117 -20.04 -4.04 2.90
N TRP A 118 -20.72 -4.90 2.16
CA TRP A 118 -21.67 -4.48 1.13
C TRP A 118 -22.85 -3.68 1.71
N ARG A 119 -23.16 -3.85 2.99
CA ARG A 119 -24.20 -3.09 3.72
C ARG A 119 -23.87 -1.61 3.89
N MET A 120 -22.63 -1.22 3.67
CA MET A 120 -22.21 0.20 3.67
C MET A 120 -22.75 0.95 2.46
N ALA A 121 -23.28 0.25 1.45
CA ALA A 121 -23.86 0.87 0.28
C ALA A 121 -25.14 1.64 0.63
N TRP A 122 -25.19 2.90 0.25
CA TRP A 122 -26.41 3.74 0.39
C TRP A 122 -27.36 3.60 -0.78
N ARG A 123 -26.94 2.93 -1.88
CA ARG A 123 -27.77 2.53 -3.02
C ARG A 123 -27.27 1.22 -3.61
N GLY A 124 -28.19 0.43 -4.20
CA GLY A 124 -27.86 -0.89 -4.75
C GLY A 124 -27.23 -0.89 -6.14
N ASN A 125 -27.14 0.25 -6.82
CA ASN A 125 -26.53 0.38 -8.15
C ASN A 125 -25.17 1.07 -8.07
N SER A 126 -24.36 0.89 -9.12
CA SER A 126 -23.09 1.59 -9.29
C SER A 126 -22.97 2.08 -10.73
N ARG A 127 -22.62 3.34 -10.91
CA ARG A 127 -22.33 3.97 -12.20
C ARG A 127 -20.87 4.38 -12.25
N LEU A 128 -20.01 3.51 -12.77
CA LEU A 128 -18.56 3.67 -12.75
C LEU A 128 -18.09 5.01 -13.32
N ARG A 129 -18.73 5.50 -14.40
CA ARG A 129 -18.36 6.79 -14.99
C ARG A 129 -18.40 7.94 -13.97
N PHE A 130 -19.48 8.02 -13.19
CA PHE A 130 -19.65 9.05 -12.16
C PHE A 130 -18.74 8.79 -10.96
N GLY A 131 -18.51 7.51 -10.62
CA GLY A 131 -17.54 7.12 -9.61
C GLY A 131 -16.13 7.61 -9.94
N LEU A 132 -15.67 7.45 -11.18
CA LEU A 132 -14.37 7.94 -11.62
C LEU A 132 -14.29 9.47 -11.61
N GLN A 133 -15.38 10.18 -11.97
CA GLN A 133 -15.43 11.63 -11.85
C GLN A 133 -15.35 12.09 -10.39
N SER A 134 -16.08 11.42 -9.50
CA SER A 134 -16.00 11.66 -8.04
C SER A 134 -14.61 11.36 -7.49
N ALA A 135 -13.99 10.25 -7.93
CA ALA A 135 -12.62 9.90 -7.55
C ALA A 135 -11.61 10.98 -7.95
N THR A 136 -11.73 11.51 -9.17
CA THR A 136 -10.85 12.58 -9.65
C THR A 136 -11.03 13.87 -8.87
N ALA A 137 -12.26 14.22 -8.50
CA ALA A 137 -12.54 15.39 -7.66
C ALA A 137 -11.89 15.25 -6.27
N ILE A 138 -12.02 14.05 -5.66
CA ILE A 138 -11.37 13.75 -4.38
C ILE A 138 -9.86 13.81 -4.53
N LEU A 139 -9.28 13.18 -5.55
CA LEU A 139 -7.85 13.17 -5.80
C LEU A 139 -7.27 14.61 -5.85
N ASN A 140 -7.96 15.51 -6.53
CA ASN A 140 -7.56 16.91 -6.64
C ASN A 140 -7.67 17.68 -5.32
N SER A 141 -8.44 17.19 -4.35
CA SER A 141 -8.59 17.78 -3.02
C SER A 141 -7.62 17.21 -1.99
N LEU A 142 -6.91 16.12 -2.31
CA LEU A 142 -5.96 15.51 -1.37
C LEU A 142 -4.72 16.39 -1.19
N PRO A 143 -4.15 16.42 0.03
CA PRO A 143 -2.95 17.21 0.32
C PRO A 143 -1.68 16.68 -0.32
N VAL A 144 -1.71 15.42 -0.80
CA VAL A 144 -0.58 14.75 -1.45
C VAL A 144 -1.03 14.15 -2.78
N PRO A 145 -0.20 14.21 -3.83
CA PRO A 145 -0.51 13.56 -5.10
C PRO A 145 -0.61 12.04 -4.89
N ALA A 146 -1.66 11.42 -5.42
CA ALA A 146 -1.90 9.99 -5.28
C ALA A 146 -2.36 9.37 -6.60
N GLN A 147 -2.25 8.05 -6.69
CA GLN A 147 -2.78 7.26 -7.80
C GLN A 147 -4.09 6.59 -7.35
N ILE A 148 -5.08 6.56 -8.25
CA ILE A 148 -6.37 5.91 -7.97
C ILE A 148 -6.25 4.42 -8.28
N VAL A 149 -6.64 3.58 -7.30
CA VAL A 149 -6.85 2.15 -7.49
C VAL A 149 -8.32 1.84 -7.20
N PHE A 150 -9.04 1.38 -8.22
CA PHE A 150 -10.47 1.16 -8.12
C PHE A 150 -10.79 -0.35 -8.12
N PHE A 151 -11.34 -0.85 -7.02
CA PHE A 151 -11.82 -2.23 -6.87
C PHE A 151 -13.29 -2.27 -7.21
N TYR A 152 -13.59 -2.75 -8.42
CA TYR A 152 -14.92 -2.79 -8.97
C TYR A 152 -15.27 -4.22 -9.38
N ARG A 153 -16.55 -4.53 -9.50
CA ARG A 153 -17.03 -5.82 -9.99
C ARG A 153 -16.53 -6.10 -11.41
N TRP A 154 -16.05 -7.26 -11.67
CA TRP A 154 -15.73 -7.84 -12.97
C TRP A 154 -16.69 -8.97 -13.31
#